data_b4b39fe60f5dd3ef51e6fe991ec19ae7
#
_entry.id   b4b39fe60f5dd3ef51e6fe991ec19ae7
#
_cell.length_a   1.000
_cell.length_b   1.000
_cell.length_c   1.000
_cell.angle_alpha   90.00
_cell.angle_beta   90.00
_cell.angle_gamma   90.00
#
_symmetry.space_group_name_H-M   'P 1'
#
loop_
_entity.id
_entity.type
_entity.pdbx_description
1 polymer ?
#
loop_
_entity_poly.entity_id
_entity_poly.type
_entity_poly.pdbx_seq_one_letter_code
_entity_poly.pdbx_strand_id
1 'polypeptide(L)'
;MIEIICNKDESDKNSHHVKEGVTSIRRPKNIKQIGDVSSDKKIYIEDYAFTYINSIAYNNPMIEQAGVLLGELQKDSEEKCVFVKGVIKSVVEDKGERTHFDENVWNRIYSDTEKYFPNLSVVGWFAVVPDLTSERMARLKKIHLDNFAGMMKTLYLVDTACKEEHFYLYENGSLRKQKGYVCFYERNYEMQEYMLERNGKKSCEDSRTDQVMQ
;
A
#
# COMPACT_ATOMS: atom_id res chain seq x y z
N MET A 1 -13.53 -5.99 -22.14
CA MET A 1 -14.88 -6.18 -21.56
C MET A 1 -15.02 -7.68 -21.33
N ILE A 2 -14.84 -8.14 -20.09
CA ILE A 2 -15.00 -9.55 -19.72
C ILE A 2 -16.21 -9.59 -18.80
N GLU A 3 -17.31 -10.11 -19.33
CA GLU A 3 -18.53 -10.38 -18.57
C GLU A 3 -18.33 -11.65 -17.74
N ILE A 4 -18.50 -11.53 -16.44
CA ILE A 4 -18.63 -12.69 -15.54
C ILE A 4 -20.10 -13.05 -15.48
N ILE A 5 -20.46 -14.15 -16.12
CA ILE A 5 -21.79 -14.75 -16.10
C ILE A 5 -21.96 -15.43 -14.72
N CYS A 6 -22.87 -14.89 -13.90
CA CYS A 6 -23.39 -15.60 -12.74
C CYS A 6 -24.47 -16.60 -13.18
N ASN A 7 -24.17 -17.89 -13.08
CA ASN A 7 -25.21 -18.93 -13.16
C ASN A 7 -25.96 -18.98 -11.82
N LYS A 8 -27.27 -18.74 -11.90
CA LYS A 8 -28.24 -19.11 -10.88
C LYS A 8 -28.57 -20.58 -11.08
N ASP A 9 -28.42 -21.39 -10.06
CA ASP A 9 -29.20 -22.58 -9.86
C ASP A 9 -29.80 -22.60 -8.47
N GLU A 10 -31.10 -22.75 -8.47
CA GLU A 10 -31.97 -22.82 -7.30
C GLU A 10 -31.91 -24.22 -6.63
N SER A 11 -32.17 -24.18 -5.35
CA SER A 11 -32.61 -25.22 -4.42
C SER A 11 -31.56 -25.77 -3.45
N ASP A 12 -31.57 -25.29 -2.20
CA ASP A 12 -32.12 -26.06 -1.10
C ASP A 12 -32.27 -25.24 0.18
N LYS A 13 -33.43 -25.40 0.78
CA LYS A 13 -33.84 -24.82 2.06
C LYS A 13 -33.07 -25.55 3.18
N ASN A 14 -32.15 -24.86 3.83
CA ASN A 14 -31.82 -25.14 5.22
C ASN A 14 -31.36 -23.85 5.91
N SER A 15 -32.29 -23.31 6.71
CA SER A 15 -32.08 -22.15 7.55
C SER A 15 -31.08 -22.45 8.67
N HIS A 16 -29.79 -22.31 8.40
CA HIS A 16 -28.83 -22.05 9.46
C HIS A 16 -28.65 -20.57 9.61
N HIS A 17 -29.26 -20.02 10.68
CA HIS A 17 -28.87 -18.74 11.24
C HIS A 17 -27.37 -18.75 11.51
N VAL A 18 -26.57 -18.33 10.53
CA VAL A 18 -25.21 -17.88 10.77
C VAL A 18 -25.36 -16.59 11.57
N LYS A 19 -25.14 -16.68 12.89
CA LYS A 19 -24.88 -15.51 13.70
C LYS A 19 -23.67 -14.84 13.05
N GLU A 20 -23.88 -13.68 12.42
CA GLU A 20 -22.79 -12.78 12.07
C GLU A 20 -22.04 -12.46 13.38
N GLY A 21 -20.96 -13.18 13.60
CA GLY A 21 -20.08 -12.91 14.72
C GLY A 21 -19.48 -11.52 14.49
N VAL A 22 -19.81 -10.59 15.37
CA VAL A 22 -19.13 -9.29 15.46
C VAL A 22 -17.66 -9.60 15.68
N THR A 23 -16.89 -9.58 14.63
CA THR A 23 -15.44 -9.81 14.68
C THR A 23 -14.82 -8.56 15.30
N SER A 24 -14.39 -8.68 16.56
CA SER A 24 -13.70 -7.58 17.22
C SER A 24 -12.39 -7.25 16.49
N ILE A 25 -12.15 -5.98 16.23
CA ILE A 25 -10.92 -5.49 15.60
C ILE A 25 -9.72 -5.81 16.50
N ARG A 26 -8.73 -6.51 15.97
CA ARG A 26 -7.48 -6.81 16.68
C ARG A 26 -6.52 -5.63 16.57
N ARG A 27 -6.41 -4.87 17.65
CA ARG A 27 -5.49 -3.72 17.72
C ARG A 27 -4.10 -4.14 18.21
N PRO A 28 -3.04 -3.64 17.56
CA PRO A 28 -1.67 -3.78 18.06
C PRO A 28 -1.53 -3.17 19.45
N LYS A 29 -0.66 -3.75 20.29
CA LYS A 29 -0.42 -3.26 21.66
C LYS A 29 0.61 -2.14 21.71
N ASN A 30 1.63 -2.22 20.87
CA ASN A 30 2.70 -1.24 20.81
C ASN A 30 2.46 -0.30 19.62
N ILE A 31 2.02 0.92 19.91
CA ILE A 31 1.60 1.89 18.90
C ILE A 31 2.15 3.27 19.17
N LYS A 32 2.32 4.05 18.10
CA LYS A 32 2.57 5.49 18.13
C LYS A 32 1.54 6.18 17.23
N GLN A 33 0.70 7.02 17.83
CA GLN A 33 -0.23 7.84 17.06
C GLN A 33 0.50 9.04 16.46
N ILE A 34 0.21 9.34 15.21
CA ILE A 34 0.74 10.48 14.46
C ILE A 34 -0.46 11.31 14.00
N GLY A 35 -0.53 12.54 14.47
CA GLY A 35 -1.63 13.46 14.21
C GLY A 35 -2.95 13.10 14.88
N ASP A 36 -4.05 13.57 14.31
CA ASP A 36 -5.41 13.41 14.81
C ASP A 36 -6.13 12.28 14.06
N VAL A 37 -6.21 11.12 14.70
CA VAL A 37 -6.75 9.90 14.10
C VAL A 37 -8.27 9.90 14.18
N SER A 38 -8.94 9.67 13.06
CA SER A 38 -10.41 9.53 12.99
C SER A 38 -10.94 8.44 13.92
N SER A 39 -12.15 8.65 14.45
CA SER A 39 -12.82 7.67 15.32
C SER A 39 -13.36 6.46 14.55
N ASP A 40 -13.83 6.67 13.31
CA ASP A 40 -14.56 5.68 12.50
C ASP A 40 -13.71 5.05 11.38
N LYS A 41 -12.60 5.69 10.99
CA LYS A 41 -11.70 5.22 9.93
C LYS A 41 -10.26 5.38 10.37
N LYS A 42 -9.62 4.27 10.69
CA LYS A 42 -8.25 4.27 11.19
C LYS A 42 -7.31 3.56 10.21
N ILE A 43 -6.14 4.15 10.05
CA ILE A 43 -5.08 3.57 9.24
C ILE A 43 -3.91 3.27 10.16
N TYR A 44 -3.50 2.01 10.17
CA TYR A 44 -2.35 1.49 10.88
C TYR A 44 -1.28 1.11 9.87
N ILE A 45 -0.04 1.52 10.11
CA ILE A 45 1.11 1.09 9.31
C ILE A 45 2.17 0.49 10.21
N GLU A 46 2.69 -0.66 9.83
CA GLU A 46 3.73 -1.36 10.55
C GLU A 46 5.09 -0.67 10.30
N ASP A 47 5.94 -0.65 11.32
CA ASP A 47 7.20 0.11 11.38
C ASP A 47 8.18 -0.22 10.25
N TYR A 48 8.36 -1.51 9.89
CA TYR A 48 9.23 -1.89 8.77
C TYR A 48 8.67 -1.43 7.42
N ALA A 49 7.35 -1.51 7.22
CA ALA A 49 6.70 -1.00 6.02
C ALA A 49 6.88 0.51 5.90
N PHE A 50 6.67 1.24 7.00
CA PHE A 50 6.89 2.67 7.10
C PHE A 50 8.35 3.05 6.80
N THR A 51 9.30 2.39 7.46
CA THR A 51 10.73 2.63 7.29
C THR A 51 11.21 2.34 5.87
N TYR A 52 10.67 1.29 5.24
CA TYR A 52 11.03 0.94 3.86
C TYR A 52 10.58 2.01 2.87
N ILE A 53 9.33 2.51 2.98
CA ILE A 53 8.85 3.59 2.10
C ILE A 53 9.71 4.84 2.28
N ASN A 54 10.04 5.22 3.52
CA ASN A 54 10.90 6.35 3.79
C ASN A 54 12.31 6.17 3.21
N SER A 55 12.87 4.96 3.29
CA SER A 55 14.16 4.66 2.66
C SER A 55 14.12 4.82 1.14
N ILE A 56 13.03 4.38 0.50
CA ILE A 56 12.80 4.60 -0.94
C ILE A 56 12.75 6.10 -1.26
N ALA A 57 11.98 6.86 -0.47
CA ALA A 57 11.76 8.28 -0.69
C ALA A 57 13.06 9.10 -0.60
N TYR A 58 13.85 8.87 0.43
CA TYR A 58 15.00 9.71 0.72
C TYR A 58 16.33 9.22 0.11
N ASN A 59 16.39 7.99 -0.40
CA ASN A 59 17.53 7.53 -1.20
C ASN A 59 17.57 8.20 -2.59
N ASN A 60 16.42 8.50 -3.19
CA ASN A 60 16.32 9.18 -4.48
C ASN A 60 15.17 10.20 -4.47
N PRO A 61 15.31 11.34 -3.75
CA PRO A 61 14.20 12.25 -3.49
C PRO A 61 13.68 12.99 -4.73
N MET A 62 14.44 13.02 -5.81
CA MET A 62 14.08 13.69 -7.07
C MET A 62 13.37 12.77 -8.08
N ILE A 63 13.21 11.49 -7.76
CA ILE A 63 12.60 10.50 -8.65
C ILE A 63 11.23 10.09 -8.11
N GLU A 64 10.20 10.17 -8.96
CA GLU A 64 8.90 9.61 -8.62
C GLU A 64 9.01 8.08 -8.43
N GLN A 65 8.46 7.57 -7.35
CA GLN A 65 8.45 6.14 -7.04
C GLN A 65 7.09 5.74 -6.50
N ALA A 66 6.71 4.50 -6.72
CA ALA A 66 5.44 3.99 -6.23
C ALA A 66 5.52 2.49 -5.93
N GLY A 67 4.48 1.99 -5.33
CA GLY A 67 4.26 0.57 -5.08
C GLY A 67 2.95 0.32 -4.37
N VAL A 68 2.71 -0.92 -4.00
CA VAL A 68 1.48 -1.32 -3.33
C VAL A 68 1.68 -1.48 -1.83
N LEU A 69 0.62 -1.22 -1.11
CA LEU A 69 0.49 -1.47 0.32
C LEU A 69 -0.30 -2.77 0.51
N LEU A 70 0.27 -3.70 1.25
CA LEU A 70 -0.32 -4.99 1.56
C LEU A 70 -0.74 -5.06 3.01
N GLY A 71 -1.86 -5.74 3.27
CA GLY A 71 -2.37 -5.83 4.63
C GLY A 71 -3.78 -6.37 4.73
N GLU A 72 -4.52 -5.88 5.70
CA GLU A 72 -5.86 -6.34 6.04
C GLU A 72 -6.81 -5.15 6.27
N LEU A 73 -8.06 -5.32 5.88
CA LEU A 73 -9.17 -4.46 6.29
C LEU A 73 -9.97 -5.19 7.36
N GLN A 74 -10.03 -4.65 8.56
CA GLN A 74 -10.90 -5.12 9.63
C GLN A 74 -11.99 -4.08 9.88
N LYS A 75 -13.20 -4.53 10.10
CA LYS A 75 -14.37 -3.66 10.37
C LYS A 75 -15.29 -4.28 11.42
N ASP A 76 -15.91 -3.43 12.20
CA ASP A 76 -17.04 -3.77 13.07
C ASP A 76 -18.22 -2.82 12.78
N SER A 77 -19.16 -2.69 13.72
CA SER A 77 -20.33 -1.81 13.60
C SER A 77 -19.99 -0.32 13.68
N GLU A 78 -18.87 0.04 14.30
CA GLU A 78 -18.52 1.41 14.64
C GLU A 78 -17.36 1.94 13.82
N GLU A 79 -16.38 1.10 13.50
CA GLU A 79 -15.15 1.54 12.85
C GLU A 79 -14.66 0.60 11.75
N LYS A 80 -13.81 1.16 10.88
CA LYS A 80 -13.07 0.45 9.84
C LYS A 80 -11.59 0.74 10.01
N CYS A 81 -10.78 -0.32 10.08
CA CYS A 81 -9.35 -0.22 10.29
C CYS A 81 -8.60 -0.89 9.14
N VAL A 82 -7.72 -0.15 8.48
CA VAL A 82 -6.75 -0.68 7.52
C VAL A 82 -5.45 -0.92 8.27
N PHE A 83 -4.91 -2.14 8.17
CA PHE A 83 -3.61 -2.51 8.72
C PHE A 83 -2.64 -2.75 7.57
N VAL A 84 -1.72 -1.84 7.35
CA VAL A 84 -0.63 -1.99 6.37
C VAL A 84 0.51 -2.75 7.03
N LYS A 85 0.84 -3.94 6.53
CA LYS A 85 1.85 -4.85 7.08
C LYS A 85 2.99 -5.13 6.10
N GLY A 86 2.79 -4.89 4.82
CA GLY A 86 3.79 -5.13 3.80
C GLY A 86 3.77 -4.07 2.71
N VAL A 87 4.87 -3.98 2.00
CA VAL A 87 5.08 -3.04 0.90
C VAL A 87 5.81 -3.74 -0.22
N ILE A 88 5.31 -3.60 -1.44
CA ILE A 88 6.04 -4.01 -2.64
C ILE A 88 6.27 -2.78 -3.51
N LYS A 89 7.53 -2.49 -3.81
CA LYS A 89 7.89 -1.40 -4.72
C LYS A 89 7.57 -1.82 -6.16
N SER A 90 6.85 -0.97 -6.90
CA SER A 90 6.75 -1.12 -8.33
C SER A 90 8.07 -0.74 -8.98
N VAL A 91 8.55 -1.57 -9.91
CA VAL A 91 9.77 -1.24 -10.66
C VAL A 91 9.37 -0.35 -11.82
N VAL A 92 9.74 0.92 -11.76
CA VAL A 92 9.72 1.81 -12.92
C VAL A 92 11.09 1.64 -13.59
N GLU A 93 11.14 0.96 -14.74
CA GLU A 93 12.40 0.57 -15.39
C GLU A 93 13.05 1.69 -16.18
N ASP A 94 12.42 2.86 -16.37
CA ASP A 94 12.99 3.87 -17.26
C ASP A 94 13.10 5.27 -16.63
N LYS A 95 14.21 5.93 -16.95
CA LYS A 95 14.51 7.31 -16.53
C LYS A 95 13.58 8.27 -17.25
N GLY A 96 12.47 8.59 -16.65
CA GLY A 96 11.52 9.56 -17.17
C GLY A 96 10.07 9.08 -17.29
N GLU A 97 9.79 7.82 -17.07
CA GLU A 97 8.42 7.34 -17.02
C GLU A 97 7.73 7.74 -15.71
N ARG A 98 6.51 8.24 -15.86
CA ARG A 98 5.64 8.58 -14.74
C ARG A 98 5.11 7.29 -14.11
N THR A 99 4.88 7.30 -12.82
CA THR A 99 4.22 6.20 -12.10
C THR A 99 2.98 5.70 -12.85
N HIS A 100 2.93 4.41 -13.13
CA HIS A 100 1.79 3.72 -13.73
C HIS A 100 1.70 2.28 -13.22
N PHE A 101 0.55 1.65 -13.40
CA PHE A 101 0.28 0.26 -13.02
C PHE A 101 -0.31 -0.46 -14.24
N ASP A 102 0.55 -0.89 -15.15
CA ASP A 102 0.17 -1.73 -16.28
C ASP A 102 0.12 -3.22 -15.90
N GLU A 103 -0.22 -4.07 -16.86
CA GLU A 103 -0.30 -5.51 -16.66
C GLU A 103 1.04 -6.12 -16.22
N ASN A 104 2.15 -5.66 -16.77
CA ASN A 104 3.48 -6.18 -16.42
C ASN A 104 3.86 -5.82 -14.98
N VAL A 105 3.56 -4.57 -14.56
CA VAL A 105 3.76 -4.11 -13.18
C VAL A 105 2.90 -4.94 -12.23
N TRP A 106 1.62 -5.17 -12.55
CA TRP A 106 0.73 -5.98 -11.73
C TRP A 106 1.19 -7.45 -11.63
N ASN A 107 1.64 -8.05 -12.72
CA ASN A 107 2.14 -9.44 -12.72
C ASN A 107 3.35 -9.59 -11.78
N ARG A 108 4.27 -8.62 -11.77
CA ARG A 108 5.40 -8.60 -10.83
C ARG A 108 4.95 -8.41 -9.39
N ILE A 109 4.00 -7.50 -9.14
CA ILE A 109 3.42 -7.27 -7.81
C ILE A 109 2.77 -8.55 -7.29
N TYR A 110 1.98 -9.25 -8.10
CA TYR A 110 1.33 -10.51 -7.70
C TYR A 110 2.36 -11.60 -7.41
N SER A 111 3.38 -11.76 -8.24
CA SER A 111 4.47 -12.72 -8.01
C SER A 111 5.22 -12.44 -6.70
N ASP A 112 5.56 -11.17 -6.42
CA ASP A 112 6.21 -10.79 -5.18
C ASP A 112 5.26 -10.92 -3.97
N THR A 113 3.96 -10.65 -4.14
CA THR A 113 2.96 -10.85 -3.08
C THR A 113 2.85 -12.32 -2.70
N GLU A 114 2.73 -13.20 -3.69
CA GLU A 114 2.66 -14.64 -3.44
C GLU A 114 3.92 -15.18 -2.77
N LYS A 115 5.08 -14.67 -3.16
CA LYS A 115 6.37 -15.09 -2.60
C LYS A 115 6.58 -14.65 -1.15
N TYR A 116 6.35 -13.37 -0.85
CA TYR A 116 6.73 -12.77 0.44
C TYR A 116 5.56 -12.57 1.40
N PHE A 117 4.36 -12.34 0.88
CA PHE A 117 3.19 -11.93 1.67
C PHE A 117 1.93 -12.73 1.31
N PRO A 118 1.97 -14.09 1.31
CA PRO A 118 0.88 -14.92 0.77
C PRO A 118 -0.46 -14.75 1.51
N ASN A 119 -0.43 -14.21 2.73
CA ASN A 119 -1.62 -14.02 3.56
C ASN A 119 -2.14 -12.58 3.56
N LEU A 120 -1.53 -11.67 2.81
CA LEU A 120 -1.92 -10.28 2.75
C LEU A 120 -2.60 -9.95 1.43
N SER A 121 -3.47 -8.94 1.48
CA SER A 121 -4.15 -8.42 0.30
C SER A 121 -3.72 -6.98 0.02
N VAL A 122 -3.86 -6.52 -1.22
CA VAL A 122 -3.64 -5.11 -1.56
C VAL A 122 -4.69 -4.26 -0.84
N VAL A 123 -4.23 -3.40 0.07
CA VAL A 123 -5.08 -2.46 0.83
C VAL A 123 -4.93 -1.01 0.36
N GLY A 124 -3.99 -0.76 -0.53
CA GLY A 124 -3.75 0.55 -1.11
C GLY A 124 -2.43 0.59 -1.86
N TRP A 125 -1.88 1.78 -1.98
CA TRP A 125 -0.62 2.02 -2.65
C TRP A 125 0.11 3.22 -2.04
N PHE A 126 1.39 3.36 -2.36
CA PHE A 126 2.17 4.53 -1.99
C PHE A 126 2.72 5.22 -3.22
N ALA A 127 2.92 6.52 -3.11
CA ALA A 127 3.63 7.34 -4.09
C ALA A 127 4.62 8.25 -3.37
N VAL A 128 5.81 8.33 -3.94
CA VAL A 128 6.84 9.30 -3.57
C VAL A 128 6.95 10.29 -4.70
N VAL A 129 6.86 11.57 -4.41
CA VAL A 129 6.94 12.65 -5.40
C VAL A 129 7.98 13.68 -4.98
N PRO A 130 8.74 14.26 -5.95
CA PRO A 130 9.70 15.32 -5.65
C PRO A 130 9.05 16.58 -5.09
N ASP A 131 7.84 16.89 -5.56
CA ASP A 131 6.99 18.01 -5.14
C ASP A 131 5.52 17.68 -5.47
N LEU A 132 4.60 18.13 -4.63
CA LEU A 132 3.17 17.89 -4.81
C LEU A 132 2.49 19.08 -5.48
N THR A 133 2.39 19.03 -6.81
CA THR A 133 1.61 20.01 -7.59
C THR A 133 0.16 19.58 -7.76
N SER A 134 -0.72 20.53 -8.12
CA SER A 134 -2.13 20.23 -8.41
C SER A 134 -2.29 19.27 -9.59
N GLU A 135 -1.44 19.39 -10.63
CA GLU A 135 -1.44 18.50 -11.78
C GLU A 135 -1.05 17.06 -11.35
N ARG A 136 -0.01 16.94 -10.50
CA ARG A 136 0.44 15.66 -9.97
C ARG A 136 -0.63 15.00 -9.09
N MET A 137 -1.29 15.78 -8.24
CA MET A 137 -2.42 15.27 -7.43
C MET A 137 -3.59 14.78 -8.31
N ALA A 138 -3.92 15.48 -9.40
CA ALA A 138 -4.96 15.05 -10.34
C ALA A 138 -4.60 13.71 -11.01
N ARG A 139 -3.33 13.54 -11.39
CA ARG A 139 -2.82 12.28 -11.94
C ARG A 139 -2.84 11.14 -10.91
N LEU A 140 -2.40 11.38 -9.67
CA LEU A 140 -2.45 10.39 -8.59
C LEU A 140 -3.89 9.96 -8.30
N LYS A 141 -4.85 10.90 -8.31
CA LYS A 141 -6.28 10.58 -8.20
C LYS A 141 -6.74 9.65 -9.32
N LYS A 142 -6.35 9.91 -10.57
CA LYS A 142 -6.69 9.05 -11.70
C LYS A 142 -6.12 7.65 -11.52
N ILE A 143 -4.85 7.52 -11.17
CA ILE A 143 -4.21 6.23 -10.87
C ILE A 143 -4.97 5.48 -9.77
N HIS A 144 -5.35 6.19 -8.70
CA HIS A 144 -6.11 5.59 -7.60
C HIS A 144 -7.45 5.03 -8.07
N LEU A 145 -8.19 5.78 -8.88
CA LEU A 145 -9.48 5.34 -9.39
C LEU A 145 -9.36 4.16 -10.37
N ASP A 146 -8.35 4.19 -11.22
CA ASP A 146 -8.16 3.17 -12.24
C ASP A 146 -7.69 1.82 -11.64
N ASN A 147 -6.94 1.85 -10.52
CA ASN A 147 -6.26 0.65 -10.00
C ASN A 147 -6.65 0.26 -8.56
N PHE A 148 -7.07 1.22 -7.74
CA PHE A 148 -7.28 1.03 -6.29
C PHE A 148 -8.68 1.43 -5.85
N ALA A 149 -9.67 1.31 -6.72
CA ALA A 149 -11.05 1.55 -6.35
C ALA A 149 -11.51 0.54 -5.28
N GLY A 150 -12.25 1.01 -4.28
CA GLY A 150 -12.80 0.16 -3.24
C GLY A 150 -12.81 0.81 -1.86
N MET A 151 -13.54 0.14 -0.96
CA MET A 151 -13.70 0.62 0.41
C MET A 151 -12.36 0.65 1.14
N MET A 152 -12.02 1.78 1.74
CA MET A 152 -10.81 1.97 2.55
C MET A 152 -9.49 1.70 1.81
N LYS A 153 -9.50 1.64 0.47
CA LYS A 153 -8.23 1.66 -0.28
C LYS A 153 -7.54 2.99 -0.04
N THR A 154 -6.29 2.93 0.40
CA THR A 154 -5.56 4.13 0.84
C THR A 154 -4.41 4.45 -0.10
N LEU A 155 -4.09 5.74 -0.21
CA LEU A 155 -2.83 6.22 -0.79
C LEU A 155 -1.97 6.79 0.34
N TYR A 156 -0.74 6.29 0.48
CA TYR A 156 0.29 6.91 1.30
C TYR A 156 1.20 7.74 0.39
N LEU A 157 1.18 9.06 0.56
CA LEU A 157 1.89 10.01 -0.27
C LEU A 157 3.02 10.66 0.51
N VAL A 158 4.23 10.60 -0.05
CA VAL A 158 5.42 11.27 0.47
C VAL A 158 5.84 12.37 -0.50
N ASP A 159 5.84 13.61 -0.03
CA ASP A 159 6.39 14.80 -0.72
C ASP A 159 7.80 15.06 -0.18
N THR A 160 8.82 14.80 -0.99
CA THR A 160 10.21 14.88 -0.53
C THR A 160 10.73 16.31 -0.43
N ALA A 161 10.16 17.26 -1.20
CA ALA A 161 10.55 18.68 -1.09
C ALA A 161 10.08 19.29 0.22
N CYS A 162 8.82 19.06 0.59
CA CYS A 162 8.25 19.53 1.85
C CYS A 162 8.62 18.67 3.05
N LYS A 163 9.12 17.45 2.82
CA LYS A 163 9.34 16.41 3.84
C LYS A 163 8.06 16.09 4.61
N GLU A 164 6.96 16.01 3.88
CA GLU A 164 5.65 15.69 4.40
C GLU A 164 5.17 14.33 3.89
N GLU A 165 4.47 13.62 4.77
CA GLU A 165 3.90 12.33 4.46
C GLU A 165 2.49 12.23 5.03
N HIS A 166 1.55 11.75 4.21
CA HIS A 166 0.15 11.66 4.60
C HIS A 166 -0.55 10.50 3.94
N PHE A 167 -1.50 9.92 4.67
CA PHE A 167 -2.49 9.04 4.09
C PHE A 167 -3.65 9.82 3.48
N TYR A 168 -4.19 9.27 2.39
CA TYR A 168 -5.38 9.77 1.73
C TYR A 168 -6.39 8.64 1.54
N LEU A 169 -7.66 8.94 1.74
CA LEU A 169 -8.79 8.07 1.39
C LEU A 169 -9.60 8.72 0.27
N TYR A 170 -10.16 7.91 -0.62
CA TYR A 170 -11.05 8.42 -1.65
C TYR A 170 -12.48 8.53 -1.09
N GLU A 171 -12.94 9.77 -0.96
CA GLU A 171 -14.23 10.10 -0.35
C GLU A 171 -14.85 11.27 -1.09
N ASN A 172 -16.17 11.19 -1.32
CA ASN A 172 -16.94 12.27 -1.94
C ASN A 172 -16.31 12.81 -3.24
N GLY A 173 -15.83 11.90 -4.09
CA GLY A 173 -15.27 12.26 -5.40
C GLY A 173 -13.84 12.79 -5.39
N SER A 174 -13.12 12.77 -4.26
CA SER A 174 -11.74 13.22 -4.18
C SER A 174 -10.88 12.41 -3.19
N LEU A 175 -9.56 12.48 -3.37
CA LEU A 175 -8.61 12.01 -2.36
C LEU A 175 -8.60 13.00 -1.20
N ARG A 176 -9.01 12.56 -0.02
CA ARG A 176 -9.05 13.34 1.22
C ARG A 176 -7.87 13.01 2.10
N LYS A 177 -7.05 14.04 2.38
CA LYS A 177 -5.94 13.94 3.33
C LYS A 177 -6.47 13.56 4.72
N GLN A 178 -5.91 12.52 5.30
CA GLN A 178 -6.21 12.11 6.66
C GLN A 178 -5.38 12.94 7.64
N LYS A 179 -6.00 13.33 8.76
CA LYS A 179 -5.34 14.17 9.77
C LYS A 179 -4.33 13.43 10.61
N GLY A 180 -4.41 12.09 10.62
CA GLY A 180 -3.51 11.25 11.39
C GLY A 180 -3.61 9.79 11.02
N TYR A 181 -2.66 9.02 11.52
CA TYR A 181 -2.56 7.57 11.38
C TYR A 181 -1.83 6.97 12.58
N VAL A 182 -1.76 5.65 12.66
CA VAL A 182 -1.09 4.94 13.75
C VAL A 182 0.06 4.12 13.19
N CYS A 183 1.28 4.36 13.67
CA CYS A 183 2.40 3.46 13.46
C CYS A 183 2.38 2.39 14.56
N PHE A 184 2.60 1.10 14.21
CA PHE A 184 2.64 0.03 15.17
C PHE A 184 3.89 -0.83 15.00
N TYR A 185 4.28 -1.49 16.08
CA TYR A 185 5.52 -2.24 16.20
C TYR A 185 5.21 -3.68 16.54
N GLU A 186 5.36 -4.55 15.55
CA GLU A 186 5.21 -6.00 15.69
C GLU A 186 6.37 -6.70 14.97
N ARG A 187 6.57 -7.99 15.24
CA ARG A 187 7.54 -8.77 14.47
C ARG A 187 6.98 -9.01 13.07
N ASN A 188 7.73 -8.62 12.06
CA ASN A 188 7.35 -8.72 10.65
C ASN A 188 8.50 -9.33 9.86
N TYR A 189 8.58 -10.66 9.90
CA TYR A 189 9.64 -11.40 9.21
C TYR A 189 9.53 -11.30 7.69
N GLU A 190 8.31 -11.30 7.17
CA GLU A 190 8.04 -11.19 5.74
C GLU A 190 8.58 -9.87 5.17
N MET A 191 8.33 -8.76 5.85
CA MET A 191 8.83 -7.46 5.40
C MET A 191 10.36 -7.36 5.54
N GLN A 192 10.93 -7.92 6.60
CA GLN A 192 12.38 -7.98 6.78
C GLN A 192 13.06 -8.78 5.66
N GLU A 193 12.54 -9.95 5.31
CA GLU A 193 13.06 -10.79 4.23
C GLU A 193 12.99 -10.08 2.89
N TYR A 194 11.83 -9.45 2.58
CA TYR A 194 11.67 -8.65 1.37
C TYR A 194 12.70 -7.52 1.28
N MET A 195 12.90 -6.77 2.37
CA MET A 195 13.87 -5.67 2.43
C MET A 195 15.31 -6.16 2.21
N LEU A 196 15.70 -7.27 2.84
CA LEU A 196 17.05 -7.84 2.71
C LEU A 196 17.34 -8.30 1.28
N GLU A 197 16.41 -9.01 0.64
CA GLU A 197 16.60 -9.46 -0.75
C GLU A 197 16.67 -8.28 -1.73
N ARG A 198 15.89 -7.24 -1.54
CA ARG A 198 15.92 -6.04 -2.40
C ARG A 198 17.18 -5.22 -2.21
N ASN A 199 17.67 -5.07 -0.98
CA ASN A 199 18.91 -4.37 -0.69
C ASN A 199 20.14 -5.20 -1.11
N GLY A 200 20.14 -6.52 -0.92
CA GLY A 200 21.21 -7.41 -1.36
C GLY A 200 21.38 -7.45 -2.88
N LYS A 201 20.31 -7.38 -3.65
CA LYS A 201 20.38 -7.26 -5.11
C LYS A 201 21.03 -5.94 -5.57
N LYS A 202 20.78 -4.84 -4.87
CA LYS A 202 21.42 -3.55 -5.16
C LYS A 202 22.94 -3.62 -4.97
N SER A 203 23.43 -4.24 -3.89
CA SER A 203 24.88 -4.35 -3.65
C SER A 203 25.60 -5.23 -4.67
N CYS A 204 24.92 -6.21 -5.27
CA CYS A 204 25.47 -7.04 -6.33
C CYS A 204 25.48 -6.34 -7.70
N GLU A 205 24.52 -5.48 -7.97
CA GLU A 205 24.47 -4.72 -9.24
C GLU A 205 25.47 -3.56 -9.23
N ASP A 206 25.60 -2.84 -8.12
CA ASP A 206 26.58 -1.77 -7.96
C ASP A 206 28.04 -2.29 -8.06
N SER A 207 28.32 -3.48 -7.52
CA SER A 207 29.65 -4.09 -7.62
C SER A 207 29.99 -4.64 -9.01
N ARG A 208 29.02 -4.91 -9.88
CA ARG A 208 29.24 -5.30 -11.27
C ARG A 208 29.53 -4.12 -12.20
N THR A 209 28.97 -2.95 -11.90
CA THR A 209 29.20 -1.73 -12.68
C THR A 209 30.62 -1.19 -12.48
N ASP A 210 31.20 -1.35 -11.28
CA ASP A 210 32.57 -0.93 -10.99
C ASP A 210 33.65 -1.84 -11.61
N GLN A 211 33.31 -3.08 -11.96
CA GLN A 211 34.26 -4.02 -12.61
C GLN A 211 34.35 -3.87 -14.13
N VAL A 212 33.52 -3.07 -14.78
CA VAL A 212 33.54 -2.84 -16.23
C VAL A 212 34.31 -1.58 -16.63
N MET A 213 34.80 -0.82 -15.65
CA MET A 213 35.63 0.39 -15.89
C MET A 213 37.12 0.24 -15.49
N GLN A 214 37.68 -0.95 -15.66
CA GLN A 214 39.16 -1.13 -15.60
C GLN A 214 39.72 -1.66 -16.93
#